data_7c884b43becdfd358274e6c76bc398d9
#
_entry.id   7c884b43becdfd358274e6c76bc398d9
#
_cell.length_a   1.000
_cell.length_b   1.000
_cell.length_c   1.000
_cell.angle_alpha   90.00
_cell.angle_beta   90.00
_cell.angle_gamma   90.00
#
_symmetry.space_group_name_H-M   'P 1'
#
loop_
_entity.id
_entity.type
_entity.pdbx_description
1 polymer ?
#
loop_
_entity_poly.entity_id
_entity_poly.type
_entity_poly.pdbx_seq_one_letter_code
_entity_poly.pdbx_strand_id
1 'polypeptide(L)'
;MIRGHMHVSEDCRRVSTILSRVGDKWTVLVVALLGAGPKRFNEIKRLVGGISQRMLTLTLRGLERDGLVTRTVFPTIPPRVDYELTELGRSLLPPVAALGDWARANGAAIDAARERFDHSAGA
;
A
#
# COMPACT_ATOMS: atom_id res chain seq x y z
N MET A 1 -16.41 8.13 9.83
CA MET A 1 -15.90 8.25 11.18
C MET A 1 -16.59 7.32 12.15
N ILE A 2 -15.84 6.71 13.04
CA ILE A 2 -16.39 5.79 14.03
C ILE A 2 -16.83 6.57 15.25
N ARG A 3 -18.06 6.38 15.65
CA ARG A 3 -18.58 6.96 16.85
C ARG A 3 -18.17 6.13 18.05
N GLY A 4 -18.36 6.65 19.23
CA GLY A 4 -18.01 5.97 20.46
C GLY A 4 -18.78 4.67 20.70
N HIS A 5 -19.79 4.38 19.94
CA HIS A 5 -20.51 3.12 20.05
C HIS A 5 -19.72 2.01 19.42
N MET A 6 -19.58 0.95 20.13
CA MET A 6 -18.83 -0.20 19.65
C MET A 6 -19.69 -1.14 18.83
N HIS A 7 -20.65 -0.61 18.16
CA HIS A 7 -21.43 -1.36 17.21
C HIS A 7 -20.59 -1.65 15.98
N VAL A 8 -20.41 -2.92 15.69
CA VAL A 8 -19.78 -3.29 14.43
C VAL A 8 -20.88 -3.38 13.39
N SER A 9 -21.14 -2.27 12.74
CA SER A 9 -22.10 -2.21 11.66
C SER A 9 -21.50 -2.80 10.39
N GLU A 10 -22.34 -3.06 9.41
CA GLU A 10 -21.89 -3.51 8.09
C GLU A 10 -20.98 -2.47 7.45
N ASP A 11 -21.27 -1.21 7.64
CA ASP A 11 -20.45 -0.12 7.15
C ASP A 11 -19.06 -0.16 7.80
N CYS A 12 -18.97 -0.36 9.10
CA CYS A 12 -17.70 -0.49 9.79
C CYS A 12 -16.88 -1.68 9.29
N ARG A 13 -17.54 -2.80 9.01
CA ARG A 13 -16.85 -3.96 8.45
C ARG A 13 -16.29 -3.67 7.08
N ARG A 14 -17.07 -2.99 6.24
CA ARG A 14 -16.59 -2.62 4.89
C ARG A 14 -15.38 -1.72 4.97
N VAL A 15 -15.47 -0.68 5.78
CA VAL A 15 -14.35 0.26 5.97
C VAL A 15 -13.12 -0.47 6.50
N SER A 16 -13.30 -1.32 7.49
CA SER A 16 -12.21 -2.08 8.09
C SER A 16 -11.53 -2.99 7.07
N THR A 17 -12.33 -3.68 6.25
CA THR A 17 -11.79 -4.56 5.21
C THR A 17 -10.97 -3.79 4.19
N ILE A 18 -11.49 -2.65 3.75
CA ILE A 18 -10.79 -1.81 2.78
C ILE A 18 -9.51 -1.25 3.40
N LEU A 19 -9.57 -0.78 4.65
CA LEU A 19 -8.39 -0.24 5.32
C LEU A 19 -7.33 -1.30 5.55
N SER A 20 -7.73 -2.55 5.78
CA SER A 20 -6.77 -3.65 5.88
C SER A 20 -5.97 -3.80 4.60
N ARG A 21 -6.61 -3.60 3.45
CA ARG A 21 -5.93 -3.66 2.17
C ARG A 21 -5.03 -2.44 1.98
N VAL A 22 -5.62 -1.25 2.05
CA VAL A 22 -4.91 -0.02 1.67
C VAL A 22 -3.94 0.47 2.75
N GLY A 23 -4.05 -0.05 3.98
CA GLY A 23 -3.13 0.28 5.05
C GLY A 23 -1.91 -0.63 5.11
N ASP A 24 -1.87 -1.66 4.30
CA ASP A 24 -0.72 -2.55 4.23
C ASP A 24 0.48 -1.81 3.64
N LYS A 25 1.64 -1.99 4.27
CA LYS A 25 2.87 -1.32 3.87
C LYS A 25 3.20 -1.53 2.39
N TRP A 26 3.11 -2.77 1.93
CA TRP A 26 3.46 -3.09 0.55
C TRP A 26 2.46 -2.49 -0.44
N THR A 27 1.18 -2.50 -0.09
CA THR A 27 0.14 -1.87 -0.91
C THR A 27 0.40 -0.38 -1.08
N VAL A 28 0.70 0.31 0.01
CA VAL A 28 0.99 1.75 -0.03
C VAL A 28 2.18 2.04 -0.95
N LEU A 29 3.26 1.25 -0.81
CA LEU A 29 4.45 1.45 -1.62
C LEU A 29 4.21 1.17 -3.10
N VAL A 30 3.49 0.10 -3.41
CA VAL A 30 3.18 -0.26 -4.81
C VAL A 30 2.29 0.79 -5.45
N VAL A 31 1.25 1.23 -4.76
CA VAL A 31 0.35 2.26 -5.28
C VAL A 31 1.12 3.54 -5.56
N ALA A 32 1.97 3.96 -4.64
CA ALA A 32 2.77 5.17 -4.81
C ALA A 32 3.67 5.07 -6.05
N LEU A 33 4.31 3.91 -6.24
CA LEU A 33 5.17 3.71 -7.42
C LEU A 33 4.38 3.74 -8.72
N LEU A 34 3.22 3.11 -8.73
CA LEU A 34 2.38 3.07 -9.93
C LEU A 34 1.75 4.42 -10.27
N GLY A 35 1.80 5.35 -9.34
CA GLY A 35 1.37 6.72 -9.60
C GLY A 35 2.15 7.39 -10.73
N ALA A 36 3.38 6.98 -10.95
CA ALA A 36 4.22 7.53 -12.01
C ALA A 36 3.90 6.94 -13.39
N GLY A 37 3.15 5.85 -13.45
CA GLY A 37 2.78 5.20 -14.70
C GLY A 37 2.86 3.69 -14.61
N PRO A 38 2.50 3.00 -15.69
CA PRO A 38 2.56 1.53 -15.73
C PRO A 38 3.95 1.01 -15.48
N LYS A 39 4.05 -0.15 -14.82
CA LYS A 39 5.33 -0.80 -14.55
C LYS A 39 5.20 -2.30 -14.64
N ARG A 40 6.31 -2.95 -14.97
CA ARG A 40 6.39 -4.40 -14.99
C ARG A 40 6.69 -4.95 -13.62
N PHE A 41 6.37 -6.22 -13.43
CA PHE A 41 6.55 -6.90 -12.14
C PHE A 41 7.97 -6.72 -11.57
N ASN A 42 8.99 -7.03 -12.38
CA ASN A 42 10.36 -6.96 -11.90
C ASN A 42 10.81 -5.53 -11.63
N GLU A 43 10.27 -4.58 -12.35
CA GLU A 43 10.53 -3.17 -12.13
C GLU A 43 9.96 -2.73 -10.78
N ILE A 44 8.72 -3.13 -10.50
CA ILE A 44 8.09 -2.84 -9.21
C ILE A 44 8.91 -3.48 -8.09
N LYS A 45 9.29 -4.75 -8.25
CA LYS A 45 10.05 -5.48 -7.25
C LYS A 45 11.36 -4.77 -6.92
N ARG A 46 12.07 -4.32 -7.94
CA ARG A 46 13.33 -3.62 -7.77
C ARG A 46 13.16 -2.28 -7.08
N LEU A 47 12.13 -1.51 -7.48
CA LEU A 47 11.92 -0.16 -6.95
C LEU A 47 11.40 -0.19 -5.51
N VAL A 48 10.52 -1.13 -5.18
CA VAL A 48 10.04 -1.26 -3.80
C VAL A 48 11.18 -1.67 -2.87
N GLY A 49 12.00 -2.63 -3.30
CA GLY A 49 13.10 -3.13 -2.49
C GLY A 49 12.61 -3.94 -1.29
N GLY A 50 13.29 -5.04 -1.03
CA GLY A 50 13.02 -5.84 0.17
C GLY A 50 11.75 -6.67 0.16
N ILE A 51 10.94 -6.59 -0.88
CA ILE A 51 9.75 -7.41 -0.99
C ILE A 51 10.08 -8.73 -1.68
N SER A 52 9.57 -9.84 -1.15
CA SER A 52 9.72 -11.13 -1.81
C SER A 52 8.83 -11.21 -3.03
N GLN A 53 9.19 -12.09 -3.97
CA GLN A 53 8.38 -12.32 -5.15
C GLN A 53 6.97 -12.79 -4.77
N ARG A 54 6.88 -13.66 -3.77
CA ARG A 54 5.60 -14.15 -3.31
C ARG A 54 4.73 -13.03 -2.75
N MET A 55 5.31 -12.17 -1.93
CA MET A 55 4.56 -11.08 -1.31
C MET A 55 4.11 -10.06 -2.36
N LEU A 56 4.97 -9.75 -3.32
CA LEU A 56 4.59 -8.83 -4.38
C LEU A 56 3.47 -9.41 -5.24
N THR A 57 3.54 -10.71 -5.55
CA THR A 57 2.47 -11.37 -6.28
C THR A 57 1.14 -11.26 -5.53
N LEU A 58 1.15 -11.53 -4.23
CA LEU A 58 -0.05 -11.44 -3.40
C LEU A 58 -0.58 -10.00 -3.35
N THR A 59 0.30 -9.04 -3.20
CA THR A 59 -0.08 -7.62 -3.15
C THR A 59 -0.73 -7.17 -4.45
N LEU A 60 -0.11 -7.50 -5.58
CA LEU A 60 -0.65 -7.11 -6.89
C LEU A 60 -1.97 -7.81 -7.19
N ARG A 61 -2.10 -9.08 -6.82
CA ARG A 61 -3.35 -9.80 -7.02
C ARG A 61 -4.46 -9.21 -6.16
N GLY A 62 -4.15 -8.82 -4.94
CA GLY A 62 -5.11 -8.16 -4.08
C GLY A 62 -5.58 -6.82 -4.64
N LEU A 63 -4.65 -6.04 -5.16
CA LEU A 63 -4.98 -4.76 -5.80
C LEU A 63 -5.82 -4.94 -7.05
N GLU A 64 -5.50 -5.94 -7.85
CA GLU A 64 -6.27 -6.27 -9.04
C GLU A 64 -7.68 -6.72 -8.67
N ARG A 65 -7.80 -7.59 -7.68
CA ARG A 65 -9.09 -8.06 -7.20
C ARG A 65 -9.98 -6.92 -6.71
N ASP A 66 -9.39 -5.95 -6.06
CA ASP A 66 -10.13 -4.80 -5.51
C ASP A 66 -10.38 -3.70 -6.56
N GLY A 67 -9.95 -3.92 -7.80
CA GLY A 67 -10.20 -2.96 -8.88
C GLY A 67 -9.30 -1.73 -8.86
N LEU A 68 -8.20 -1.79 -8.10
CA LEU A 68 -7.28 -0.65 -7.99
C LEU A 68 -6.18 -0.68 -9.04
N VAL A 69 -5.92 -1.85 -9.61
CA VAL A 69 -4.86 -2.07 -10.58
C VAL A 69 -5.39 -2.96 -11.70
N THR A 70 -4.97 -2.67 -12.93
CA THR A 70 -5.17 -3.58 -14.06
C THR A 70 -3.86 -4.28 -14.38
N ARG A 71 -3.99 -5.51 -14.86
CA ARG A 71 -2.90 -6.33 -15.31
C ARG A 71 -3.09 -6.59 -16.79
N THR A 72 -2.18 -6.12 -17.61
CA THR A 72 -2.26 -6.29 -19.05
C THR A 72 -1.14 -7.18 -19.54
N VAL A 73 -1.50 -8.26 -20.24
CA VAL A 73 -0.54 -9.19 -20.81
C VAL A 73 -0.38 -8.87 -22.28
N PHE A 74 0.88 -8.65 -22.69
CA PHE A 74 1.19 -8.43 -24.09
C PHE A 74 1.77 -9.71 -24.67
N PRO A 75 1.26 -10.17 -25.82
CA PRO A 75 1.70 -11.44 -26.41
C PRO A 75 3.01 -11.29 -27.18
N THR A 76 4.03 -10.81 -26.48
CA THR A 76 5.38 -10.70 -27.03
C THR A 76 6.19 -11.91 -26.62
N ILE A 77 7.43 -12.03 -27.14
CA ILE A 77 8.34 -13.10 -26.77
C ILE A 77 9.64 -12.45 -26.27
N PRO A 78 9.93 -12.56 -24.94
CA PRO A 78 9.08 -13.15 -23.91
C PRO A 78 7.82 -12.32 -23.63
N PRO A 79 6.78 -12.92 -23.02
CA PRO A 79 5.57 -12.19 -22.68
C PRO A 79 5.86 -11.02 -21.75
N ARG A 80 5.15 -9.92 -21.97
CA ARG A 80 5.27 -8.74 -21.12
C ARG A 80 3.97 -8.55 -20.35
N VAL A 81 4.08 -8.26 -19.08
CA VAL A 81 2.93 -7.98 -18.22
C VAL A 81 3.14 -6.62 -17.58
N ASP A 82 2.20 -5.73 -17.81
CA ASP A 82 2.21 -4.39 -17.24
C ASP A 82 1.12 -4.26 -16.18
N TYR A 83 1.45 -3.59 -15.10
CA TYR A 83 0.51 -3.23 -14.04
C TYR A 83 0.31 -1.72 -14.05
N GLU A 84 -0.93 -1.31 -13.94
CA GLU A 84 -1.28 0.11 -14.01
C GLU A 84 -2.42 0.41 -13.07
N LEU A 85 -2.40 1.58 -12.41
CA LEU A 85 -3.51 2.01 -11.58
C LEU A 85 -4.73 2.26 -12.44
N THR A 86 -5.89 1.80 -11.95
CA THR A 86 -7.17 2.18 -12.51
C THR A 86 -7.51 3.61 -12.06
N GLU A 87 -8.60 4.16 -12.56
CA GLU A 87 -9.09 5.43 -12.06
C GLU A 87 -9.35 5.37 -10.56
N LEU A 88 -9.95 4.26 -10.10
CA LEU A 88 -10.16 4.04 -8.67
C LEU A 88 -8.82 4.00 -7.91
N GLY A 89 -7.84 3.30 -8.45
CA GLY A 89 -6.51 3.25 -7.85
C GLY A 89 -5.86 4.62 -7.78
N ARG A 90 -6.03 5.44 -8.79
CA ARG A 90 -5.48 6.79 -8.79
C ARG A 90 -6.12 7.68 -7.72
N SER A 91 -7.39 7.42 -7.38
CA SER A 91 -8.06 8.17 -6.32
C SER A 91 -7.45 7.91 -4.95
N LEU A 92 -6.65 6.86 -4.83
CA LEU A 92 -5.95 6.54 -3.59
C LEU A 92 -4.64 7.34 -3.43
N LEU A 93 -4.13 7.91 -4.52
CA LEU A 93 -2.85 8.62 -4.47
C LEU A 93 -2.82 9.80 -3.49
N PRO A 94 -3.83 10.70 -3.47
CA PRO A 94 -3.80 11.80 -2.50
C PRO A 94 -3.73 11.35 -1.04
N PRO A 95 -4.55 10.41 -0.56
CA PRO A 95 -4.41 9.96 0.82
C PRO A 95 -3.07 9.26 1.09
N VAL A 96 -2.54 8.52 0.12
CA VAL A 96 -1.22 7.88 0.27
C VAL A 96 -0.13 8.94 0.39
N ALA A 97 -0.19 9.96 -0.44
CA ALA A 97 0.77 11.07 -0.38
C ALA A 97 0.70 11.79 0.97
N ALA A 98 -0.51 12.02 1.46
CA ALA A 98 -0.72 12.67 2.76
C ALA A 98 -0.11 11.85 3.89
N LEU A 99 -0.30 10.52 3.87
CA LEU A 99 0.31 9.65 4.87
C LEU A 99 1.83 9.68 4.79
N GLY A 100 2.38 9.66 3.59
CA GLY A 100 3.82 9.77 3.39
C GLY A 100 4.38 11.07 3.92
N ASP A 101 3.70 12.16 3.65
CA ASP A 101 4.10 13.49 4.16
C ASP A 101 4.07 13.53 5.68
N TRP A 102 3.02 12.98 6.26
CA TRP A 102 2.90 12.91 7.71
C TRP A 102 4.04 12.11 8.33
N ALA A 103 4.35 10.97 7.72
CA ALA A 103 5.42 10.11 8.21
C ALA A 103 6.78 10.82 8.15
N ARG A 104 7.05 11.53 7.05
CA ARG A 104 8.29 12.28 6.93
C ARG A 104 8.38 13.41 7.94
N ALA A 105 7.28 14.11 8.14
CA ALA A 105 7.26 15.23 9.07
C ALA A 105 7.41 14.80 10.54
N ASN A 106 6.98 13.58 10.85
CA ASN A 106 6.92 13.12 12.25
C ASN A 106 7.88 11.98 12.54
N GLY A 107 8.69 11.58 11.58
CA GLY A 107 9.60 10.44 11.74
C GLY A 107 10.56 10.62 12.91
N ALA A 108 11.16 11.79 13.03
CA ALA A 108 12.10 12.05 14.10
C ALA A 108 11.44 11.96 15.49
N ALA A 109 10.21 12.48 15.60
CA ALA A 109 9.47 12.43 16.86
C ALA A 109 9.12 10.99 17.24
N ILE A 110 8.76 10.18 16.24
CA ILE A 110 8.45 8.77 16.46
C ILE A 110 9.70 8.01 16.90
N ASP A 111 10.81 8.25 16.21
CA ASP A 111 12.08 7.60 16.53
C ASP A 111 12.49 7.94 17.97
N ALA A 112 12.36 9.19 18.37
CA ALA A 112 12.67 9.61 19.72
C ALA A 112 11.76 8.94 20.75
N ALA A 113 10.47 8.80 20.42
CA ALA A 113 9.52 8.13 21.32
C ALA A 113 9.85 6.65 21.48
N ARG A 114 10.19 5.98 20.38
CA ARG A 114 10.58 4.57 20.42
C ARG A 114 11.84 4.37 21.24
N GLU A 115 12.81 5.23 21.06
CA GLU A 115 14.07 5.18 21.79
C GLU A 115 13.83 5.33 23.29
N ARG A 116 12.98 6.28 23.69
CA ARG A 116 12.64 6.45 25.11
C ARG A 116 11.94 5.21 25.68
N PHE A 117 11.02 4.65 24.90
CA PHE A 117 10.28 3.46 25.33
C PHE A 117 11.21 2.26 25.50
N ASP A 118 12.04 2.00 24.50
CA ASP A 118 12.96 0.87 24.52
C ASP A 118 13.96 0.99 25.67
N HIS A 119 14.46 2.20 25.90
CA HIS A 119 15.38 2.46 26.99
C HIS A 119 14.73 2.19 28.34
N SER A 120 13.50 2.68 28.51
CA SER A 120 12.72 2.49 29.72
C SER A 120 12.33 1.03 29.93
N ALA A 121 11.90 0.36 28.87
CA ALA A 121 11.49 -1.04 28.91
C ALA A 121 12.68 -1.96 29.16
N GLY A 122 13.87 -1.57 28.72
CA GLY A 122 15.08 -2.33 28.93
C GLY A 122 15.65 -2.19 30.35
N ALA A 123 15.11 -1.26 31.11
CA ALA A 123 15.53 -1.06 32.52
C ALA A 123 14.74 -2.01 33.47
#